data_202d44f6076adb0f4aaa8c55914534a7
#
_entry.id   202d44f6076adb0f4aaa8c55914534a7
#
_cell.length_a   1.000
_cell.length_b   1.000
_cell.length_c   1.000
_cell.angle_alpha   90.00
_cell.angle_beta   90.00
_cell.angle_gamma   90.00
#
_symmetry.space_group_name_H-M   'P 1'
#
loop_
_entity.id
_entity.type
_entity.pdbx_description
1 polymer ?
#
loop_
_entity_poly.entity_id
_entity_poly.type
_entity_poly.pdbx_seq_one_letter_code
_entity_poly.pdbx_strand_id
1 'polypeptide(L)'
;MSLRLRLSLILGVAFVAVWTLAATWMFQDVRSQMMYSLDQRLVASARMVAGLVAQLPQPLPSKDHGAHFSADQLGIPDGMACEVSSLRGEILASNRSNTGTVIASPSGGFYDQVIDGEHWRSFTLVQDDVRITTADREQEREQLNRSVLLSASMPVLVALLSCVATLWLGIGKGLAPLNRMRDELRKRNIDSLEPLHLQMLPCELKPLLETQNHLLMRISRAIERERRLTGDAAHELRSPLTAIKTHLQVAQMTSGKAQCLALSRAEQGTDRLHSTLEQLLLLARVEGSLSFDDGSQSGVEQVVSLAVQDATSSTERIVQTFQFVRPLACLDMPAVLAVAALRNLLDNALRHSPANTQVVVSVTDDSGFALVTVKNVSVEMSQDNIHLLTERFWRGSSSTGCGLGLAIVQAIVERCGCTIKFTTTSQYFEVVLGMPLVPAKGENHE
;
A
#
# COMPACT_ATOMS: atom_id res chain seq x y z
N MET A 1 0.82 -19.97 0.75
CA MET A 1 0.00 -19.79 1.97
C MET A 1 -0.83 -18.53 1.83
N SER A 2 -2.14 -18.58 2.13
CA SER A 2 -3.00 -17.38 2.08
C SER A 2 -2.62 -16.39 3.21
N LEU A 3 -2.78 -15.09 2.97
CA LEU A 3 -2.52 -14.04 3.96
C LEU A 3 -3.30 -14.29 5.26
N ARG A 4 -4.53 -14.77 5.14
CA ARG A 4 -5.37 -15.18 6.27
C ARG A 4 -4.71 -16.26 7.12
N LEU A 5 -4.17 -17.31 6.49
CA LEU A 5 -3.51 -18.40 7.19
C LEU A 5 -2.23 -17.94 7.87
N ARG A 6 -1.45 -17.11 7.20
CA ARG A 6 -0.19 -16.57 7.74
C ARG A 6 -0.44 -15.68 8.96
N LEU A 7 -1.45 -14.79 8.87
CA LEU A 7 -1.78 -13.87 9.96
C LEU A 7 -2.35 -14.62 11.17
N SER A 8 -3.30 -15.57 10.93
CA SER A 8 -3.87 -16.38 12.00
C SER A 8 -2.83 -17.28 12.65
N LEU A 9 -1.83 -17.78 11.91
CA LEU A 9 -0.77 -18.60 12.44
C LEU A 9 0.20 -17.77 13.31
N ILE A 10 0.63 -16.61 12.84
CA ILE A 10 1.54 -15.73 13.61
C ILE A 10 0.86 -15.26 14.89
N LEU A 11 -0.37 -14.73 14.80
CA LEU A 11 -1.11 -14.26 15.97
C LEU A 11 -1.49 -15.39 16.90
N GLY A 12 -1.90 -16.55 16.34
CA GLY A 12 -2.23 -17.73 17.11
C GLY A 12 -1.04 -18.28 17.91
N VAL A 13 0.13 -18.43 17.26
CA VAL A 13 1.35 -18.88 17.93
C VAL A 13 1.81 -17.89 19.01
N ALA A 14 1.83 -16.60 18.69
CA ALA A 14 2.19 -15.58 19.69
C ALA A 14 1.25 -15.60 20.89
N PHE A 15 -0.06 -15.73 20.65
CA PHE A 15 -1.07 -15.80 21.68
C PHE A 15 -0.92 -17.07 22.55
N VAL A 16 -0.76 -18.23 21.92
CA VAL A 16 -0.53 -19.50 22.65
C VAL A 16 0.75 -19.42 23.49
N ALA A 17 1.84 -18.84 22.96
CA ALA A 17 3.09 -18.68 23.69
C ALA A 17 2.91 -17.81 24.95
N VAL A 18 2.22 -16.68 24.84
CA VAL A 18 1.95 -15.79 25.99
C VAL A 18 1.07 -16.49 27.03
N TRP A 19 0.01 -17.16 26.58
CA TRP A 19 -0.88 -17.86 27.49
C TRP A 19 -0.24 -19.08 28.18
N THR A 20 0.62 -19.84 27.48
CA THR A 20 1.36 -20.94 28.09
C THR A 20 2.34 -20.43 29.14
N LEU A 21 3.01 -19.31 28.90
CA LEU A 21 3.92 -18.69 29.87
C LEU A 21 3.13 -18.16 31.10
N ALA A 22 2.01 -17.51 30.89
CA ALA A 22 1.13 -17.05 31.96
C ALA A 22 0.55 -18.22 32.78
N ALA A 23 0.10 -19.28 32.12
CA ALA A 23 -0.44 -20.46 32.76
C ALA A 23 0.61 -21.20 33.59
N THR A 24 1.83 -21.38 33.06
CA THR A 24 2.93 -22.02 33.80
C THR A 24 3.29 -21.22 35.04
N TRP A 25 3.39 -19.90 34.93
CA TRP A 25 3.64 -19.02 36.06
C TRP A 25 2.51 -19.12 37.09
N MET A 26 1.25 -19.03 36.69
CA MET A 26 0.10 -19.17 37.57
C MET A 26 0.07 -20.52 38.28
N PHE A 27 0.33 -21.63 37.58
CA PHE A 27 0.35 -22.96 38.19
C PHE A 27 1.50 -23.12 39.20
N GLN A 28 2.68 -22.55 38.94
CA GLN A 28 3.79 -22.55 39.89
C GLN A 28 3.44 -21.74 41.15
N ASP A 29 2.81 -20.57 40.97
CA ASP A 29 2.39 -19.72 42.08
C ASP A 29 1.32 -20.41 42.96
N VAL A 30 0.27 -20.95 42.34
CA VAL A 30 -0.76 -21.69 43.05
C VAL A 30 -0.17 -22.88 43.81
N ARG A 31 0.74 -23.64 43.18
CA ARG A 31 1.42 -24.76 43.84
C ARG A 31 2.25 -24.29 45.04
N SER A 32 3.01 -23.23 44.91
CA SER A 32 3.86 -22.69 45.99
C SER A 32 3.03 -22.17 47.15
N GLN A 33 1.94 -21.45 46.88
CA GLN A 33 1.02 -20.95 47.91
C GLN A 33 0.31 -22.09 48.65
N MET A 34 -0.12 -23.12 47.91
CA MET A 34 -0.76 -24.28 48.48
C MET A 34 0.19 -25.06 49.40
N MET A 35 1.45 -25.32 48.95
CA MET A 35 2.46 -25.97 49.79
C MET A 35 2.77 -25.16 51.03
N TYR A 36 2.89 -23.84 50.93
CA TYR A 36 3.10 -22.93 52.04
C TYR A 36 1.92 -23.02 53.06
N SER A 37 0.68 -23.00 52.56
CA SER A 37 -0.53 -23.13 53.39
C SER A 37 -0.58 -24.45 54.15
N LEU A 38 -0.22 -25.57 53.49
CA LEU A 38 -0.15 -26.87 54.12
C LEU A 38 0.96 -26.94 55.19
N ASP A 39 2.12 -26.34 54.94
CA ASP A 39 3.17 -26.25 55.94
C ASP A 39 2.79 -25.38 57.15
N GLN A 40 2.06 -24.26 56.93
CA GLN A 40 1.52 -23.45 58.03
C GLN A 40 0.47 -24.21 58.86
N ARG A 41 -0.29 -25.10 58.23
CA ARG A 41 -1.25 -26.02 58.95
C ARG A 41 -0.51 -26.96 59.86
N LEU A 42 0.63 -27.53 59.48
CA LEU A 42 1.47 -28.38 60.35
C LEU A 42 1.96 -27.56 61.57
N VAL A 43 2.48 -26.34 61.33
CA VAL A 43 2.95 -25.48 62.40
C VAL A 43 1.84 -25.14 63.39
N ALA A 44 0.64 -24.80 62.88
CA ALA A 44 -0.52 -24.45 63.71
C ALA A 44 -0.99 -25.65 64.55
N SER A 45 -1.03 -26.83 63.97
CA SER A 45 -1.38 -28.07 64.66
C SER A 45 -0.37 -28.42 65.76
N ALA A 46 0.94 -28.28 65.45
CA ALA A 46 1.98 -28.50 66.45
C ALA A 46 1.88 -27.52 67.64
N ARG A 47 1.61 -26.24 67.39
CA ARG A 47 1.39 -25.24 68.44
C ARG A 47 0.15 -25.49 69.26
N MET A 48 -0.92 -25.92 68.63
CA MET A 48 -2.16 -26.26 69.31
C MET A 48 -1.98 -27.42 70.28
N VAL A 49 -1.29 -28.51 69.81
CA VAL A 49 -0.96 -29.63 70.68
C VAL A 49 -0.02 -29.22 71.80
N ALA A 50 0.96 -28.32 71.54
CA ALA A 50 1.85 -27.79 72.60
C ALA A 50 1.04 -27.05 73.68
N GLY A 51 0.05 -26.27 73.31
CA GLY A 51 -0.84 -25.57 74.23
C GLY A 51 -1.67 -26.53 75.09
N LEU A 52 -2.14 -27.65 74.50
CA LEU A 52 -2.87 -28.67 75.24
C LEU A 52 -1.98 -29.44 76.20
N VAL A 53 -0.76 -29.81 75.79
CA VAL A 53 0.22 -30.52 76.62
C VAL A 53 0.68 -29.66 77.80
N ALA A 54 0.83 -28.36 77.59
CA ALA A 54 1.19 -27.42 78.69
C ALA A 54 0.13 -27.28 79.80
N GLN A 55 -1.13 -27.63 79.51
CA GLN A 55 -2.23 -27.61 80.50
C GLN A 55 -2.40 -28.91 81.27
N LEU A 56 -1.68 -29.99 80.91
CA LEU A 56 -1.76 -31.24 81.61
C LEU A 56 -0.86 -31.19 82.90
N PRO A 57 -1.35 -31.81 83.99
CA PRO A 57 -0.52 -31.87 85.21
C PRO A 57 0.78 -32.66 84.99
N GLN A 58 1.89 -32.10 85.41
CA GLN A 58 3.23 -32.79 85.38
C GLN A 58 3.42 -33.66 86.64
N PRO A 59 4.06 -34.85 86.50
CA PRO A 59 4.70 -35.47 85.34
C PRO A 59 3.73 -36.20 84.44
N LEU A 60 3.96 -36.08 83.08
CA LEU A 60 3.23 -36.85 82.11
C LEU A 60 3.41 -38.37 82.39
N PRO A 61 2.35 -39.23 82.35
CA PRO A 61 2.43 -40.63 82.65
C PRO A 61 3.42 -41.30 81.64
N SER A 62 4.40 -42.00 82.19
CA SER A 62 5.34 -42.83 81.41
C SER A 62 4.65 -44.04 80.81
N LYS A 63 5.22 -44.62 79.78
CA LYS A 63 4.76 -45.60 78.78
C LYS A 63 4.10 -46.90 79.28
N ASP A 64 4.07 -47.18 80.58
CA ASP A 64 3.49 -48.45 81.09
C ASP A 64 1.96 -48.57 81.09
N HIS A 65 1.26 -47.47 80.81
CA HIS A 65 -0.18 -47.39 80.68
C HIS A 65 -0.57 -46.63 79.43
N GLY A 66 -0.30 -47.22 78.26
CA GLY A 66 -0.72 -46.85 76.94
C GLY A 66 -1.79 -45.76 76.82
N ALA A 67 -1.43 -44.51 77.07
CA ALA A 67 -2.31 -43.36 76.76
C ALA A 67 -2.29 -43.13 75.27
N HIS A 68 -3.02 -43.92 74.52
CA HIS A 68 -3.42 -43.61 73.13
C HIS A 68 -4.48 -42.54 73.23
N PHE A 69 -4.09 -41.31 72.92
CA PHE A 69 -5.04 -40.24 72.69
C PHE A 69 -5.65 -40.46 71.28
N SER A 70 -6.97 -40.49 71.17
CA SER A 70 -7.60 -40.50 69.85
C SER A 70 -7.39 -39.20 69.19
N ALA A 71 -7.27 -39.17 67.84
CA ALA A 71 -7.12 -37.94 67.04
C ALA A 71 -8.14 -36.88 67.40
N ASP A 72 -9.39 -37.28 67.69
CA ASP A 72 -10.49 -36.44 68.14
C ASP A 72 -10.20 -35.72 69.49
N GLN A 73 -9.55 -36.39 70.42
CA GLN A 73 -9.19 -35.81 71.70
C GLN A 73 -8.13 -34.73 71.64
N LEU A 74 -7.25 -34.83 70.65
CA LEU A 74 -6.20 -33.88 70.37
C LEU A 74 -6.61 -32.79 69.37
N GLY A 75 -7.88 -32.85 68.86
CA GLY A 75 -8.38 -31.91 67.87
C GLY A 75 -7.59 -31.92 66.54
N ILE A 76 -6.95 -33.04 66.20
CA ILE A 76 -6.10 -33.19 65.02
C ILE A 76 -6.96 -33.60 63.84
N PRO A 77 -6.85 -32.88 62.70
CA PRO A 77 -7.61 -33.26 61.49
C PRO A 77 -7.25 -34.67 60.99
N ASP A 78 -8.22 -35.37 60.40
CA ASP A 78 -7.99 -36.67 59.75
C ASP A 78 -6.85 -36.60 58.74
N GLY A 79 -6.03 -37.64 58.69
CA GLY A 79 -4.90 -37.73 57.77
C GLY A 79 -3.56 -37.13 58.31
N MET A 80 -3.57 -36.42 59.42
CA MET A 80 -2.35 -35.92 60.08
C MET A 80 -1.88 -36.87 61.18
N ALA A 81 -0.61 -37.17 61.19
CA ALA A 81 0.07 -37.87 62.29
C ALA A 81 0.59 -36.84 63.30
N CYS A 82 0.43 -37.15 64.59
CA CYS A 82 1.00 -36.37 65.68
C CYS A 82 1.67 -37.26 66.67
N GLU A 83 2.86 -36.87 67.10
CA GLU A 83 3.64 -37.60 68.12
C GLU A 83 4.19 -36.59 69.14
N VAL A 84 3.95 -36.86 70.38
CA VAL A 84 4.55 -36.12 71.52
C VAL A 84 5.59 -37.02 72.17
N SER A 85 6.83 -36.58 72.19
CA SER A 85 7.91 -37.32 72.78
C SER A 85 8.73 -36.46 73.77
N SER A 86 9.33 -37.09 74.79
CA SER A 86 10.33 -36.46 75.63
C SER A 86 11.63 -36.19 74.87
N LEU A 87 12.46 -35.23 75.29
CA LEU A 87 13.83 -35.05 74.76
C LEU A 87 14.68 -36.29 74.88
N ARG A 88 14.38 -37.22 75.79
CA ARG A 88 15.02 -38.53 75.95
C ARG A 88 14.59 -39.55 74.93
N GLY A 89 13.60 -39.24 74.05
CA GLY A 89 13.12 -40.12 73.00
C GLY A 89 11.95 -41.06 73.45
N GLU A 90 11.42 -40.86 74.64
CA GLU A 90 10.25 -41.60 75.08
C GLU A 90 8.98 -41.03 74.44
N ILE A 91 8.14 -41.84 73.78
CA ILE A 91 6.86 -41.42 73.21
C ILE A 91 5.83 -41.30 74.32
N LEU A 92 5.36 -40.08 74.55
CA LEU A 92 4.38 -39.77 75.59
C LEU A 92 2.96 -39.94 75.10
N ALA A 93 2.72 -39.56 73.84
CA ALA A 93 1.42 -39.70 73.16
C ALA A 93 1.61 -39.79 71.64
N SER A 94 0.71 -40.59 70.97
CA SER A 94 0.71 -40.69 69.52
C SER A 94 -0.70 -41.04 69.07
N ASN A 95 -1.15 -40.49 67.93
CA ASN A 95 -2.40 -40.85 67.30
C ASN A 95 -2.26 -42.02 66.28
N ARG A 96 -1.03 -42.57 66.14
CA ARG A 96 -0.78 -43.75 65.30
C ARG A 96 -0.80 -45.02 66.14
N SER A 97 -1.43 -46.04 65.60
CA SER A 97 -1.49 -47.37 66.23
C SER A 97 -0.21 -48.19 66.07
N ASN A 98 0.71 -47.81 65.20
CA ASN A 98 1.90 -48.55 64.92
C ASN A 98 3.12 -47.91 65.65
N THR A 99 3.61 -48.50 66.71
CA THR A 99 4.52 -47.97 67.69
C THR A 99 6.03 -48.17 67.36
N GLY A 100 6.35 -48.49 66.09
CA GLY A 100 7.72 -48.89 65.73
C GLY A 100 8.67 -47.83 65.23
N THR A 101 8.15 -46.73 64.70
CA THR A 101 9.01 -45.73 64.02
C THR A 101 8.74 -44.32 64.56
N VAL A 102 9.77 -43.71 65.18
CA VAL A 102 9.74 -42.37 65.74
C VAL A 102 9.69 -41.35 64.58
N ILE A 103 8.66 -40.53 64.56
CA ILE A 103 8.48 -39.46 63.54
C ILE A 103 9.37 -38.22 63.87
N ALA A 104 9.92 -38.16 65.08
CA ALA A 104 10.57 -36.99 65.59
C ALA A 104 12.00 -36.79 65.04
N SER A 105 12.28 -35.62 64.47
CA SER A 105 13.65 -35.19 64.15
C SER A 105 14.42 -34.73 65.37
N PRO A 106 15.73 -34.94 65.42
CA PRO A 106 16.57 -34.40 66.50
C PRO A 106 16.60 -32.88 66.59
N SER A 107 16.43 -32.20 65.44
CA SER A 107 16.37 -30.75 65.35
C SER A 107 14.96 -30.25 65.05
N GLY A 108 14.51 -29.18 65.72
CA GLY A 108 13.22 -28.55 65.42
C GLY A 108 13.16 -28.03 63.94
N GLY A 109 11.95 -27.92 63.42
CA GLY A 109 11.71 -27.42 62.05
C GLY A 109 11.06 -28.42 61.10
N PHE A 110 11.05 -28.09 59.81
CA PHE A 110 10.48 -28.95 58.76
C PHE A 110 11.53 -29.94 58.26
N TYR A 111 11.06 -31.17 57.97
CA TYR A 111 11.86 -32.20 57.33
C TYR A 111 10.98 -33.26 56.63
N ASP A 112 11.59 -33.89 55.63
CA ASP A 112 10.92 -34.94 54.88
C ASP A 112 11.51 -36.29 55.30
N GLN A 113 10.67 -37.29 55.53
CA GLN A 113 11.07 -38.63 55.96
C GLN A 113 10.21 -39.72 55.31
N VAL A 114 10.78 -40.89 55.19
CA VAL A 114 10.06 -42.08 54.71
C VAL A 114 9.75 -42.97 55.88
N ILE A 115 8.48 -43.24 56.14
CA ILE A 115 7.99 -44.10 57.21
C ILE A 115 7.12 -45.18 56.61
N ASP A 116 7.43 -46.42 56.82
CA ASP A 116 6.73 -47.57 56.28
C ASP A 116 6.55 -47.55 54.76
N GLY A 117 7.54 -46.96 54.03
CA GLY A 117 7.53 -46.80 52.55
C GLY A 117 6.72 -45.64 52.05
N GLU A 118 6.09 -44.84 52.91
CA GLU A 118 5.35 -43.64 52.58
C GLU A 118 6.19 -42.39 52.87
N HIS A 119 6.12 -41.40 52.00
CA HIS A 119 6.76 -40.09 52.20
C HIS A 119 5.86 -39.21 53.08
N TRP A 120 6.51 -38.62 54.10
CA TRP A 120 5.87 -37.77 55.08
C TRP A 120 6.64 -36.44 55.18
N ARG A 121 5.87 -35.37 55.14
CA ARG A 121 6.33 -34.01 55.45
C ARG A 121 6.01 -33.73 56.93
N SER A 122 7.03 -33.45 57.74
CA SER A 122 6.92 -33.31 59.15
C SER A 122 7.38 -31.96 59.65
N PHE A 123 6.79 -31.44 60.70
CA PHE A 123 7.24 -30.28 61.45
C PHE A 123 7.37 -30.62 62.92
N THR A 124 8.55 -30.35 63.50
CA THR A 124 8.84 -30.58 64.89
C THR A 124 8.99 -29.30 65.67
N LEU A 125 8.19 -29.12 66.70
CA LEU A 125 8.30 -28.04 67.67
C LEU A 125 8.96 -28.60 68.95
N VAL A 126 10.00 -27.95 69.38
CA VAL A 126 10.67 -28.27 70.67
C VAL A 126 10.34 -27.16 71.68
N GLN A 127 9.65 -27.53 72.77
CA GLN A 127 9.24 -26.60 73.80
C GLN A 127 9.49 -27.24 75.19
N ASP A 128 10.24 -26.55 76.04
CA ASP A 128 10.66 -27.00 77.33
C ASP A 128 11.33 -28.40 77.27
N ASP A 129 10.80 -29.44 77.86
CA ASP A 129 11.34 -30.80 77.91
C ASP A 129 10.58 -31.78 76.97
N VAL A 130 9.70 -31.24 76.10
CA VAL A 130 8.83 -32.01 75.21
C VAL A 130 9.05 -31.65 73.76
N ARG A 131 9.03 -32.66 72.91
CA ARG A 131 9.08 -32.55 71.46
C ARG A 131 7.73 -32.96 70.88
N ILE A 132 7.15 -32.06 70.05
CA ILE A 132 5.87 -32.30 69.40
C ILE A 132 6.08 -32.30 67.89
N THR A 133 5.78 -33.40 67.28
CA THR A 133 5.91 -33.58 65.83
C THR A 133 4.57 -33.83 65.20
N THR A 134 4.24 -32.98 64.19
CA THR A 134 3.08 -33.16 63.33
C THR A 134 3.56 -33.54 61.95
N ALA A 135 2.92 -34.47 61.29
CA ALA A 135 3.29 -34.94 59.99
C ALA A 135 2.06 -35.17 59.09
N ASP A 136 2.24 -34.95 57.82
CA ASP A 136 1.22 -35.08 56.79
C ASP A 136 1.75 -35.97 55.65
N ARG A 137 0.92 -36.79 55.04
CA ARG A 137 1.32 -37.68 53.95
C ARG A 137 1.50 -36.91 52.67
N GLU A 138 2.62 -37.11 52.01
CA GLU A 138 2.90 -36.44 50.73
C GLU A 138 1.91 -36.84 49.63
N GLN A 139 1.39 -38.09 49.68
CA GLN A 139 0.36 -38.57 48.74
C GLN A 139 -0.96 -37.76 48.84
N GLU A 140 -1.40 -37.38 50.03
CA GLU A 140 -2.61 -36.57 50.21
C GLU A 140 -2.36 -35.16 49.71
N ARG A 141 -1.17 -34.59 49.92
CA ARG A 141 -0.74 -33.31 49.37
C ARG A 141 -0.71 -33.30 47.83
N GLU A 142 -0.21 -34.43 47.23
CA GLU A 142 -0.19 -34.56 45.77
C GLU A 142 -1.59 -34.72 45.17
N GLN A 143 -2.48 -35.46 45.80
CA GLN A 143 -3.86 -35.61 45.37
C GLN A 143 -4.62 -34.28 45.39
N LEU A 144 -4.49 -33.49 46.47
CA LEU A 144 -5.03 -32.15 46.55
C LEU A 144 -4.46 -31.22 45.48
N ASN A 145 -3.12 -31.23 45.30
CA ASN A 145 -2.46 -30.44 44.28
C ASN A 145 -2.98 -30.81 42.88
N ARG A 146 -3.10 -32.10 42.56
CA ARG A 146 -3.63 -32.58 41.27
C ARG A 146 -5.09 -32.18 41.05
N SER A 147 -5.93 -32.25 42.07
CA SER A 147 -7.32 -31.81 41.97
C SER A 147 -7.46 -30.33 41.69
N VAL A 148 -6.70 -29.51 42.40
CA VAL A 148 -6.68 -28.02 42.19
C VAL A 148 -6.13 -27.66 40.81
N LEU A 149 -5.05 -28.30 40.39
CA LEU A 149 -4.46 -28.06 39.06
C LEU A 149 -5.43 -28.47 37.93
N LEU A 150 -6.13 -29.61 38.04
CA LEU A 150 -7.11 -30.03 37.06
C LEU A 150 -8.31 -29.10 37.02
N SER A 151 -8.79 -28.63 38.15
CA SER A 151 -9.91 -27.68 38.23
C SER A 151 -9.54 -26.32 37.63
N ALA A 152 -8.29 -25.86 37.86
CA ALA A 152 -7.78 -24.60 37.30
C ALA A 152 -7.43 -24.69 35.81
N SER A 153 -7.07 -25.88 35.30
CA SER A 153 -6.68 -26.04 33.88
C SER A 153 -7.87 -25.96 32.91
N MET A 154 -9.06 -26.40 33.30
CA MET A 154 -10.28 -26.39 32.47
C MET A 154 -10.67 -24.99 31.99
N PRO A 155 -10.85 -23.98 32.85
CA PRO A 155 -11.18 -22.61 32.39
C PRO A 155 -10.09 -22.00 31.50
N VAL A 156 -8.80 -22.29 31.75
CA VAL A 156 -7.70 -21.84 30.94
C VAL A 156 -7.77 -22.42 29.53
N LEU A 157 -8.06 -23.70 29.41
CA LEU A 157 -8.19 -24.38 28.12
C LEU A 157 -9.40 -23.87 27.32
N VAL A 158 -10.55 -23.68 27.98
CA VAL A 158 -11.74 -23.08 27.35
C VAL A 158 -11.45 -21.66 26.86
N ALA A 159 -10.80 -20.83 27.67
CA ALA A 159 -10.40 -19.47 27.29
C ALA A 159 -9.47 -19.47 26.09
N LEU A 160 -8.48 -20.36 26.06
CA LEU A 160 -7.53 -20.49 24.94
C LEU A 160 -8.26 -20.88 23.64
N LEU A 161 -9.11 -21.90 23.68
CA LEU A 161 -9.86 -22.36 22.51
C LEU A 161 -10.83 -21.29 21.99
N SER A 162 -11.56 -20.63 22.89
CA SER A 162 -12.49 -19.55 22.51
C SER A 162 -11.76 -18.37 21.87
N CYS A 163 -10.59 -18.00 22.36
CA CYS A 163 -9.80 -16.93 21.81
C CYS A 163 -9.24 -17.26 20.42
N VAL A 164 -8.72 -18.48 20.23
CA VAL A 164 -8.26 -18.94 18.90
C VAL A 164 -9.42 -18.95 17.89
N ALA A 165 -10.60 -19.41 18.31
CA ALA A 165 -11.80 -19.39 17.47
C ALA A 165 -12.22 -17.97 17.10
N THR A 166 -12.20 -17.06 18.06
CA THR A 166 -12.56 -15.65 17.85
C THR A 166 -11.58 -14.96 16.91
N LEU A 167 -10.26 -15.19 17.06
CA LEU A 167 -9.22 -14.68 16.16
C LEU A 167 -9.43 -15.20 14.73
N TRP A 168 -9.70 -16.49 14.57
CA TRP A 168 -9.91 -17.09 13.26
C TRP A 168 -11.14 -16.53 12.53
N LEU A 169 -12.25 -16.35 13.26
CA LEU A 169 -13.48 -15.73 12.74
C LEU A 169 -13.28 -14.24 12.45
N GLY A 170 -12.62 -13.51 13.36
CA GLY A 170 -12.35 -12.08 13.22
C GLY A 170 -11.49 -11.75 12.00
N ILE A 171 -10.37 -12.48 11.82
CA ILE A 171 -9.49 -12.32 10.64
C ILE A 171 -10.25 -12.67 9.35
N GLY A 172 -11.09 -13.73 9.39
CA GLY A 172 -11.91 -14.13 8.25
C GLY A 172 -12.88 -13.03 7.80
N LYS A 173 -13.61 -12.43 8.76
CA LYS A 173 -14.53 -11.33 8.48
C LYS A 173 -13.81 -10.02 8.13
N GLY A 174 -12.71 -9.72 8.80
CA GLY A 174 -11.91 -8.51 8.52
C GLY A 174 -11.29 -8.48 7.13
N LEU A 175 -10.90 -9.64 6.58
CA LEU A 175 -10.33 -9.75 5.24
C LEU A 175 -11.37 -10.01 4.13
N ALA A 176 -12.64 -10.20 4.47
CA ALA A 176 -13.71 -10.44 3.49
C ALA A 176 -13.86 -9.30 2.45
N PRO A 177 -13.75 -7.99 2.81
CA PRO A 177 -13.83 -6.91 1.84
C PRO A 177 -12.72 -6.95 0.78
N LEU A 178 -11.48 -7.30 1.18
CA LEU A 178 -10.36 -7.46 0.24
C LEU A 178 -10.59 -8.61 -0.75
N ASN A 179 -11.14 -9.72 -0.28
CA ASN A 179 -11.50 -10.83 -1.15
C ASN A 179 -12.61 -10.45 -2.13
N ARG A 180 -13.62 -9.68 -1.71
CA ARG A 180 -14.68 -9.17 -2.60
C ARG A 180 -14.09 -8.26 -3.67
N MET A 181 -13.21 -7.34 -3.29
CA MET A 181 -12.52 -6.44 -4.23
C MET A 181 -11.69 -7.22 -5.26
N ARG A 182 -10.92 -8.24 -4.82
CA ARG A 182 -10.19 -9.14 -5.71
C ARG A 182 -11.10 -9.89 -6.67
N ASP A 183 -12.21 -10.45 -6.16
CA ASP A 183 -13.11 -11.28 -6.95
C ASP A 183 -13.89 -10.43 -7.96
N GLU A 184 -14.23 -9.18 -7.62
CA GLU A 184 -14.87 -8.23 -8.53
C GLU A 184 -13.92 -7.84 -9.67
N LEU A 185 -12.64 -7.54 -9.33
CA LEU A 185 -11.61 -7.27 -10.34
C LEU A 185 -11.36 -8.48 -11.25
N ARG A 186 -11.37 -9.70 -10.70
CA ARG A 186 -11.10 -10.92 -11.46
C ARG A 186 -12.24 -11.32 -12.40
N LYS A 187 -13.48 -11.00 -12.06
CA LYS A 187 -14.67 -11.27 -12.88
C LYS A 187 -14.83 -10.30 -14.04
N ARG A 188 -14.14 -9.16 -14.01
CA ARG A 188 -14.26 -8.14 -15.06
C ARG A 188 -13.66 -8.63 -16.37
N ASN A 189 -14.35 -8.30 -17.44
CA ASN A 189 -13.80 -8.39 -18.80
C ASN A 189 -12.63 -7.40 -18.95
N ILE A 190 -11.65 -7.76 -19.76
CA ILE A 190 -10.46 -6.93 -20.06
C ILE A 190 -10.85 -5.54 -20.57
N ASP A 191 -11.98 -5.42 -21.25
CA ASP A 191 -12.48 -4.17 -21.82
C ASP A 191 -13.34 -3.31 -20.86
N SER A 192 -13.67 -3.83 -19.65
CA SER A 192 -14.51 -3.10 -18.70
C SER A 192 -13.64 -2.28 -17.73
N LEU A 193 -13.44 -1.01 -18.06
CA LEU A 193 -12.64 -0.04 -17.30
C LEU A 193 -13.49 0.90 -16.42
N GLU A 194 -14.74 0.54 -16.16
CA GLU A 194 -15.62 1.32 -15.29
C GLU A 194 -15.14 1.36 -13.85
N PRO A 195 -15.41 2.42 -13.08
CA PRO A 195 -15.06 2.49 -11.67
C PRO A 195 -15.66 1.34 -10.85
N LEU A 196 -14.91 0.87 -9.84
CA LEU A 196 -15.40 -0.12 -8.89
C LEU A 196 -16.32 0.55 -7.87
N HIS A 197 -17.54 0.02 -7.73
CA HIS A 197 -18.52 0.49 -6.74
C HIS A 197 -18.75 -0.63 -5.73
N LEU A 198 -18.07 -0.55 -4.57
CA LEU A 198 -18.22 -1.49 -3.48
C LEU A 198 -18.95 -0.79 -2.32
N GLN A 199 -20.14 -1.33 -1.98
CA GLN A 199 -20.88 -0.89 -0.81
C GLN A 199 -20.26 -1.45 0.46
N MET A 200 -20.24 -0.68 1.56
CA MET A 200 -19.75 -1.08 2.88
C MET A 200 -18.25 -1.46 2.93
N LEU A 201 -17.39 -0.60 2.42
CA LEU A 201 -15.95 -0.75 2.60
C LEU A 201 -15.50 -0.11 3.93
N PRO A 202 -14.60 -0.77 4.69
CA PRO A 202 -13.90 -0.13 5.80
C PRO A 202 -13.17 1.14 5.36
N CYS A 203 -13.07 2.13 6.26
CA CYS A 203 -12.46 3.43 5.97
C CYS A 203 -10.99 3.31 5.52
N GLU A 204 -10.28 2.30 6.02
CA GLU A 204 -8.90 2.00 5.69
C GLU A 204 -8.70 1.52 4.23
N LEU A 205 -9.74 0.97 3.61
CA LEU A 205 -9.69 0.48 2.23
C LEU A 205 -10.25 1.47 1.19
N LYS A 206 -10.90 2.56 1.62
CA LYS A 206 -11.40 3.59 0.72
C LYS A 206 -10.30 4.25 -0.11
N PRO A 207 -9.14 4.69 0.48
CA PRO A 207 -8.08 5.30 -0.32
C PRO A 207 -7.50 4.35 -1.37
N LEU A 208 -7.45 3.05 -1.07
CA LEU A 208 -7.01 2.04 -2.04
C LEU A 208 -7.98 1.92 -3.21
N LEU A 209 -9.29 1.90 -2.94
CA LEU A 209 -10.33 1.85 -3.97
C LEU A 209 -10.29 3.12 -4.85
N GLU A 210 -10.14 4.30 -4.25
CA GLU A 210 -10.04 5.57 -4.96
C GLU A 210 -8.81 5.61 -5.87
N THR A 211 -7.65 5.21 -5.36
CA THR A 211 -6.42 5.13 -6.16
C THR A 211 -6.57 4.18 -7.35
N GLN A 212 -7.22 3.04 -7.12
CA GLN A 212 -7.47 2.06 -8.18
C GLN A 212 -8.47 2.58 -9.22
N ASN A 213 -9.55 3.21 -8.81
CA ASN A 213 -10.51 3.84 -9.71
C ASN A 213 -9.86 4.95 -10.53
N HIS A 214 -8.99 5.76 -9.92
CA HIS A 214 -8.22 6.78 -10.62
C HIS A 214 -7.30 6.16 -11.69
N LEU A 215 -6.64 5.05 -11.38
CA LEU A 215 -5.82 4.31 -12.35
C LEU A 215 -6.67 3.77 -13.52
N LEU A 216 -7.82 3.15 -13.22
CA LEU A 216 -8.74 2.65 -14.24
C LEU A 216 -9.23 3.77 -15.17
N MET A 217 -9.60 4.93 -14.62
CA MET A 217 -9.99 6.10 -15.41
C MET A 217 -8.85 6.62 -16.31
N ARG A 218 -7.60 6.62 -15.81
CA ARG A 218 -6.44 7.00 -16.64
C ARG A 218 -6.24 6.05 -17.79
N ILE A 219 -6.33 4.74 -17.55
CA ILE A 219 -6.20 3.69 -18.58
C ILE A 219 -7.34 3.82 -19.60
N SER A 220 -8.59 3.99 -19.14
CA SER A 220 -9.75 4.17 -20.01
C SER A 220 -9.57 5.35 -20.96
N ARG A 221 -9.14 6.51 -20.43
CA ARG A 221 -8.86 7.71 -21.24
C ARG A 221 -7.71 7.49 -22.23
N ALA A 222 -6.69 6.70 -21.86
CA ALA A 222 -5.59 6.39 -22.76
C ALA A 222 -6.05 5.50 -23.92
N ILE A 223 -6.80 4.43 -23.65
CA ILE A 223 -7.34 3.53 -24.67
C ILE A 223 -8.33 4.27 -25.58
N GLU A 224 -9.16 5.12 -25.03
CA GLU A 224 -10.12 5.90 -25.85
C GLU A 224 -9.40 6.88 -26.78
N ARG A 225 -8.32 7.52 -26.33
CA ARG A 225 -7.45 8.36 -27.17
C ARG A 225 -6.81 7.56 -28.30
N GLU A 226 -6.28 6.36 -27.99
CA GLU A 226 -5.67 5.46 -28.96
C GLU A 226 -6.69 4.98 -30.01
N ARG A 227 -7.88 4.56 -29.57
CA ARG A 227 -8.96 4.13 -30.48
C ARG A 227 -9.40 5.26 -31.42
N ARG A 228 -9.55 6.49 -30.92
CA ARG A 228 -9.87 7.66 -31.74
C ARG A 228 -8.75 7.93 -32.75
N LEU A 229 -7.50 7.98 -32.31
CA LEU A 229 -6.36 8.20 -33.21
C LEU A 229 -6.31 7.16 -34.33
N THR A 230 -6.48 5.88 -34.01
CA THR A 230 -6.46 4.79 -35.00
C THR A 230 -7.62 4.89 -35.98
N GLY A 231 -8.83 5.19 -35.47
CA GLY A 231 -10.03 5.38 -36.29
C GLY A 231 -9.91 6.55 -37.26
N ASP A 232 -9.51 7.69 -36.74
CA ASP A 232 -9.33 8.92 -37.52
C ASP A 232 -8.23 8.78 -38.57
N ALA A 233 -7.07 8.18 -38.17
CA ALA A 233 -5.98 7.88 -39.08
C ALA A 233 -6.41 6.98 -40.24
N ALA A 234 -7.17 5.92 -39.95
CA ALA A 234 -7.68 5.01 -40.98
C ALA A 234 -8.60 5.72 -41.98
N HIS A 235 -9.43 6.64 -41.53
CA HIS A 235 -10.29 7.44 -42.40
C HIS A 235 -9.52 8.40 -43.29
N GLU A 236 -8.56 9.14 -42.71
CA GLU A 236 -7.78 10.14 -43.44
C GLU A 236 -6.74 9.55 -44.39
N LEU A 237 -6.29 8.32 -44.17
CA LEU A 237 -5.41 7.60 -45.12
C LEU A 237 -6.22 6.96 -46.26
N ARG A 238 -7.46 6.55 -46.03
CA ARG A 238 -8.29 5.89 -47.08
C ARG A 238 -8.64 6.85 -48.23
N SER A 239 -8.93 8.11 -47.91
CA SER A 239 -9.33 9.13 -48.88
C SER A 239 -8.24 9.40 -49.95
N PRO A 240 -6.97 9.77 -49.61
CA PRO A 240 -5.91 9.99 -50.58
C PRO A 240 -5.55 8.69 -51.34
N LEU A 241 -5.56 7.53 -50.66
CA LEU A 241 -5.29 6.27 -51.30
C LEU A 241 -6.31 5.94 -52.40
N THR A 242 -7.59 6.22 -52.13
CA THR A 242 -8.66 6.04 -53.14
C THR A 242 -8.46 7.01 -54.31
N ALA A 243 -8.10 8.27 -54.06
CA ALA A 243 -7.80 9.25 -55.11
C ALA A 243 -6.61 8.80 -55.98
N ILE A 244 -5.50 8.35 -55.38
CA ILE A 244 -4.33 7.83 -56.07
C ILE A 244 -4.76 6.66 -56.98
N LYS A 245 -5.49 5.68 -56.44
CA LYS A 245 -5.99 4.52 -57.18
C LYS A 245 -6.84 4.96 -58.37
N THR A 246 -7.74 5.90 -58.20
CA THR A 246 -8.59 6.43 -59.26
C THR A 246 -7.76 7.10 -60.38
N HIS A 247 -6.81 7.95 -60.00
CA HIS A 247 -5.95 8.61 -60.98
C HIS A 247 -5.04 7.65 -61.73
N LEU A 248 -4.54 6.59 -61.10
CA LEU A 248 -3.79 5.51 -61.74
C LEU A 248 -4.69 4.72 -62.73
N GLN A 249 -5.92 4.45 -62.40
CA GLN A 249 -6.89 3.80 -63.32
C GLN A 249 -7.19 4.67 -64.52
N VAL A 250 -7.37 5.99 -64.30
CA VAL A 250 -7.57 6.94 -65.41
C VAL A 250 -6.32 6.96 -66.31
N ALA A 251 -5.10 6.97 -65.75
CA ALA A 251 -3.85 6.93 -66.47
C ALA A 251 -3.71 5.62 -67.33
N GLN A 252 -4.24 4.51 -66.88
CA GLN A 252 -4.26 3.25 -67.65
C GLN A 252 -5.26 3.26 -68.81
N MET A 253 -6.35 4.03 -68.68
CA MET A 253 -7.44 4.10 -69.66
C MET A 253 -7.26 5.24 -70.65
N THR A 254 -6.29 6.14 -70.49
CA THR A 254 -6.06 7.32 -71.32
C THR A 254 -4.66 7.35 -71.88
N SER A 255 -4.43 8.20 -72.89
CA SER A 255 -3.09 8.38 -73.52
C SER A 255 -2.75 9.88 -73.70
N GLY A 256 -1.48 10.19 -73.90
CA GLY A 256 -0.98 11.53 -74.14
C GLY A 256 -1.12 12.50 -72.96
N LYS A 257 -1.58 13.70 -73.20
CA LYS A 257 -1.68 14.73 -72.12
C LYS A 257 -2.59 14.34 -70.95
N ALA A 258 -3.67 13.61 -71.24
CA ALA A 258 -4.59 13.15 -70.20
C ALA A 258 -3.95 12.13 -69.26
N GLN A 259 -3.13 11.22 -69.80
CA GLN A 259 -2.34 10.26 -69.03
C GLN A 259 -1.31 10.96 -68.15
N CYS A 260 -0.51 11.92 -68.72
CA CYS A 260 0.46 12.66 -67.96
C CYS A 260 -0.19 13.44 -66.80
N LEU A 261 -1.35 14.05 -67.02
CA LEU A 261 -2.09 14.77 -65.96
C LEU A 261 -2.59 13.82 -64.88
N ALA A 262 -3.07 12.67 -65.23
CA ALA A 262 -3.52 11.66 -64.27
C ALA A 262 -2.37 11.11 -63.42
N LEU A 263 -1.17 10.87 -64.03
CA LEU A 263 0.02 10.46 -63.30
C LEU A 263 0.52 11.56 -62.35
N SER A 264 0.58 12.84 -62.80
CA SER A 264 0.94 13.96 -61.93
C SER A 264 -0.02 14.11 -60.74
N ARG A 265 -1.33 13.89 -60.95
CA ARG A 265 -2.30 13.92 -59.85
C ARG A 265 -2.13 12.74 -58.91
N ALA A 266 -1.76 11.56 -59.39
CA ALA A 266 -1.42 10.41 -58.57
C ALA A 266 -0.18 10.67 -57.70
N GLU A 267 0.86 11.25 -58.28
CA GLU A 267 2.10 11.67 -57.61
C GLU A 267 1.78 12.69 -56.49
N GLN A 268 1.05 13.76 -56.77
CA GLN A 268 0.58 14.72 -55.78
C GLN A 268 -0.25 14.06 -54.65
N GLY A 269 -1.03 13.03 -55.02
CA GLY A 269 -1.77 12.22 -54.01
C GLY A 269 -0.82 11.45 -53.08
N THR A 270 0.29 10.94 -53.63
CA THR A 270 1.28 10.19 -52.85
C THR A 270 2.05 11.14 -51.89
N ASP A 271 2.45 12.32 -52.35
CA ASP A 271 3.11 13.33 -51.50
C ASP A 271 2.20 13.76 -50.35
N ARG A 272 0.91 13.93 -50.63
CA ARG A 272 -0.08 14.26 -49.63
C ARG A 272 -0.26 13.15 -48.60
N LEU A 273 -0.28 11.87 -49.04
CA LEU A 273 -0.35 10.71 -48.19
C LEU A 273 0.89 10.64 -47.27
N HIS A 274 2.09 10.86 -47.84
CA HIS A 274 3.33 10.86 -47.07
C HIS A 274 3.34 11.93 -46.00
N SER A 275 3.01 13.17 -46.35
CA SER A 275 2.87 14.27 -45.37
C SER A 275 1.85 13.99 -44.27
N THR A 276 0.72 13.40 -44.60
CA THR A 276 -0.30 12.99 -43.61
C THR A 276 0.27 11.93 -42.66
N LEU A 277 0.99 10.95 -43.18
CA LEU A 277 1.64 9.89 -42.38
C LEU A 277 2.68 10.46 -41.40
N GLU A 278 3.53 11.37 -41.90
CA GLU A 278 4.54 12.05 -41.04
C GLU A 278 3.87 12.84 -39.90
N GLN A 279 2.80 13.58 -40.20
CA GLN A 279 2.04 14.33 -39.20
C GLN A 279 1.39 13.42 -38.16
N LEU A 280 0.83 12.28 -38.58
CA LEU A 280 0.28 11.28 -37.66
C LEU A 280 1.33 10.64 -36.78
N LEU A 281 2.51 10.31 -37.34
CA LEU A 281 3.64 9.76 -36.58
C LEU A 281 4.18 10.77 -35.56
N LEU A 282 4.29 12.06 -35.95
CA LEU A 282 4.69 13.11 -35.04
C LEU A 282 3.67 13.28 -33.89
N LEU A 283 2.38 13.34 -34.23
CA LEU A 283 1.31 13.44 -33.22
C LEU A 283 1.34 12.26 -32.25
N ALA A 284 1.47 11.02 -32.75
CA ALA A 284 1.58 9.82 -31.93
C ALA A 284 2.80 9.84 -31.00
N ARG A 285 3.94 10.37 -31.50
CA ARG A 285 5.15 10.54 -30.67
C ARG A 285 4.99 11.63 -29.61
N VAL A 286 4.34 12.75 -29.95
CA VAL A 286 4.11 13.86 -29.03
C VAL A 286 3.13 13.45 -27.92
N GLU A 287 2.09 12.68 -28.21
CA GLU A 287 1.12 12.18 -27.24
C GLU A 287 1.60 10.96 -26.45
N GLY A 288 2.59 10.25 -26.98
CA GLY A 288 3.22 9.10 -26.33
C GLY A 288 4.20 9.50 -25.22
N SER A 289 4.68 8.48 -24.49
CA SER A 289 5.66 8.66 -23.40
C SER A 289 7.12 8.69 -23.87
N LEU A 290 7.37 8.77 -25.19
CA LEU A 290 8.73 8.79 -25.73
C LEU A 290 9.45 10.09 -25.35
N SER A 291 10.70 9.99 -24.88
CA SER A 291 11.54 11.15 -24.62
C SER A 291 12.01 11.77 -25.94
N PHE A 292 11.88 13.08 -26.06
CA PHE A 292 12.47 13.88 -27.14
C PHE A 292 13.71 14.62 -26.65
N ASP A 293 14.09 14.43 -25.40
CA ASP A 293 15.20 15.13 -24.80
C ASP A 293 16.51 14.49 -25.28
N ASP A 294 17.20 15.21 -26.16
CA ASP A 294 18.53 14.89 -26.63
C ASP A 294 19.61 15.64 -25.82
N GLY A 295 19.20 16.31 -24.73
CA GLY A 295 20.10 17.13 -23.88
C GLY A 295 20.55 18.42 -24.51
N SER A 296 20.06 18.78 -25.71
CA SER A 296 20.46 20.02 -26.41
C SER A 296 19.56 21.19 -26.01
N GLN A 297 20.16 22.23 -25.43
CA GLN A 297 19.51 23.53 -25.25
C GLN A 297 19.64 24.33 -26.56
N SER A 298 18.51 24.72 -27.12
CA SER A 298 18.49 25.50 -28.38
C SER A 298 18.08 26.94 -28.13
N GLY A 299 18.81 27.87 -28.73
CA GLY A 299 18.46 29.27 -28.71
C GLY A 299 17.17 29.54 -29.51
N VAL A 300 16.35 30.45 -29.03
CA VAL A 300 15.09 30.83 -29.68
C VAL A 300 15.27 31.24 -31.12
N GLU A 301 16.29 32.07 -31.40
CA GLU A 301 16.60 32.55 -32.73
C GLU A 301 16.97 31.44 -33.71
N GLN A 302 17.74 30.44 -33.23
CA GLN A 302 18.11 29.28 -34.04
C GLN A 302 16.87 28.44 -34.38
N VAL A 303 15.99 28.20 -33.42
CA VAL A 303 14.75 27.42 -33.64
C VAL A 303 13.82 28.11 -34.61
N VAL A 304 13.63 29.42 -34.50
CA VAL A 304 12.79 30.19 -35.42
C VAL A 304 13.40 30.19 -36.83
N SER A 305 14.73 30.37 -36.94
CA SER A 305 15.40 30.35 -38.24
C SER A 305 15.29 28.98 -38.93
N LEU A 306 15.46 27.89 -38.19
CA LEU A 306 15.26 26.52 -38.70
C LEU A 306 13.82 26.31 -39.16
N ALA A 307 12.85 26.71 -38.36
CA ALA A 307 11.44 26.57 -38.70
C ALA A 307 11.05 27.33 -39.99
N VAL A 308 11.64 28.51 -40.19
CA VAL A 308 11.43 29.30 -41.42
C VAL A 308 12.12 28.66 -42.63
N GLN A 309 13.32 28.10 -42.47
CA GLN A 309 13.99 27.35 -43.53
C GLN A 309 13.24 26.10 -43.95
N ASP A 310 12.65 25.40 -42.99
CA ASP A 310 11.87 24.19 -43.22
C ASP A 310 10.45 24.46 -43.76
N ALA A 311 9.92 25.67 -43.54
CA ALA A 311 8.64 26.07 -44.08
C ALA A 311 8.73 26.19 -45.60
N THR A 312 8.12 25.25 -46.28
CA THR A 312 8.28 24.90 -47.70
C THR A 312 8.10 26.07 -48.66
N SER A 313 9.05 26.23 -49.58
CA SER A 313 8.98 26.88 -50.92
C SER A 313 8.63 28.38 -51.01
N SER A 314 8.47 29.14 -49.95
CA SER A 314 8.11 30.56 -50.01
C SER A 314 8.79 31.41 -48.96
N THR A 315 10.08 31.17 -48.71
CA THR A 315 10.89 31.91 -47.72
C THR A 315 10.82 33.42 -47.95
N GLU A 316 10.71 33.86 -49.23
CA GLU A 316 10.55 35.26 -49.60
C GLU A 316 9.29 35.94 -49.07
N ARG A 317 8.27 35.15 -48.70
CA ARG A 317 6.98 35.65 -48.15
C ARG A 317 7.01 35.82 -46.64
N ILE A 318 8.06 35.38 -45.95
CA ILE A 318 8.14 35.42 -44.48
C ILE A 318 9.05 36.56 -44.06
N VAL A 319 8.50 37.50 -43.29
CA VAL A 319 9.27 38.62 -42.70
C VAL A 319 9.48 38.33 -41.22
N GLN A 320 10.75 38.26 -40.79
CA GLN A 320 11.13 38.01 -39.41
C GLN A 320 11.49 39.31 -38.71
N THR A 321 11.05 39.50 -37.49
CA THR A 321 11.40 40.60 -36.62
C THR A 321 11.69 40.10 -35.23
N PHE A 322 12.93 40.32 -34.74
CA PHE A 322 13.33 39.91 -33.39
C PHE A 322 13.44 41.16 -32.51
N GLN A 323 12.72 41.14 -31.39
CA GLN A 323 12.78 42.16 -30.34
C GLN A 323 13.02 41.47 -29.01
N PHE A 324 14.23 40.90 -28.87
CA PHE A 324 14.63 40.22 -27.64
C PHE A 324 15.32 41.19 -26.68
N VAL A 325 14.89 41.18 -25.42
CA VAL A 325 15.58 41.82 -24.30
C VAL A 325 16.78 40.95 -23.84
N ARG A 326 16.71 39.62 -24.04
CA ARG A 326 17.76 38.66 -23.67
C ARG A 326 18.30 37.93 -24.90
N PRO A 327 19.41 38.35 -25.47
CA PRO A 327 19.90 37.84 -26.76
C PRO A 327 20.40 36.38 -26.75
N LEU A 328 20.55 35.73 -25.60
CA LEU A 328 21.02 34.34 -25.44
C LEU A 328 19.99 33.44 -24.74
N ALA A 329 18.71 33.75 -24.85
CA ALA A 329 17.66 32.96 -24.22
C ALA A 329 17.56 31.57 -24.87
N CYS A 330 17.68 30.51 -24.04
CA CYS A 330 17.48 29.12 -24.44
C CYS A 330 16.08 28.69 -24.06
N LEU A 331 15.46 27.83 -24.88
CA LEU A 331 14.18 27.21 -24.61
C LEU A 331 14.30 26.09 -23.60
N ASP A 332 13.33 25.99 -22.70
CA ASP A 332 13.14 24.86 -21.77
C ASP A 332 12.21 23.82 -22.39
N MET A 333 12.52 23.44 -23.63
CA MET A 333 11.82 22.37 -24.35
C MET A 333 12.70 21.80 -25.45
N PRO A 334 12.45 20.57 -25.93
CA PRO A 334 13.20 19.95 -27.02
C PRO A 334 13.10 20.79 -28.33
N ALA A 335 14.23 21.09 -28.93
CA ALA A 335 14.31 21.89 -30.17
C ALA A 335 13.46 21.32 -31.30
N VAL A 336 13.46 20.01 -31.46
CA VAL A 336 12.67 19.29 -32.48
C VAL A 336 11.16 19.59 -32.35
N LEU A 337 10.64 19.68 -31.13
CA LEU A 337 9.22 20.00 -30.87
C LEU A 337 8.95 21.49 -31.12
N ALA A 338 9.85 22.37 -30.71
CA ALA A 338 9.73 23.81 -30.97
C ALA A 338 9.70 24.11 -32.46
N VAL A 339 10.66 23.54 -33.23
CA VAL A 339 10.72 23.68 -34.71
C VAL A 339 9.43 23.10 -35.33
N ALA A 340 8.98 21.93 -34.91
CA ALA A 340 7.77 21.30 -35.45
C ALA A 340 6.51 22.15 -35.18
N ALA A 341 6.40 22.76 -34.01
CA ALA A 341 5.26 23.64 -33.67
C ALA A 341 5.26 24.89 -34.57
N LEU A 342 6.40 25.56 -34.66
CA LEU A 342 6.53 26.77 -35.50
C LEU A 342 6.33 26.48 -36.98
N ARG A 343 6.89 25.38 -37.50
CA ARG A 343 6.68 24.93 -38.88
C ARG A 343 5.21 24.73 -39.17
N ASN A 344 4.46 24.05 -38.32
CA ASN A 344 3.00 23.86 -38.49
C ASN A 344 2.24 25.17 -38.48
N LEU A 345 2.64 26.16 -37.64
CA LEU A 345 2.02 27.49 -37.65
C LEU A 345 2.36 28.25 -38.93
N LEU A 346 3.60 28.19 -39.41
CA LEU A 346 4.04 28.85 -40.63
C LEU A 346 3.38 28.25 -41.87
N ASP A 347 3.36 26.93 -42.00
CA ASP A 347 2.68 26.21 -43.08
C ASP A 347 1.20 26.58 -43.13
N ASN A 348 0.56 26.68 -41.99
CA ASN A 348 -0.85 27.10 -41.88
C ASN A 348 -1.04 28.54 -42.32
N ALA A 349 -0.19 29.47 -41.86
CA ALA A 349 -0.23 30.88 -42.22
C ALA A 349 0.02 31.11 -43.73
N LEU A 350 1.02 30.44 -44.34
CA LEU A 350 1.33 30.51 -45.78
C LEU A 350 0.18 29.94 -46.64
N ARG A 351 -0.43 28.86 -46.19
CA ARG A 351 -1.51 28.17 -46.94
C ARG A 351 -2.81 29.00 -46.96
N HIS A 352 -3.13 29.66 -45.84
CA HIS A 352 -4.37 30.43 -45.70
C HIS A 352 -4.23 31.91 -46.06
N SER A 353 -3.06 32.35 -46.48
CA SER A 353 -2.80 33.71 -46.96
C SER A 353 -2.89 33.80 -48.47
N PRO A 354 -3.43 34.92 -49.02
CA PRO A 354 -3.33 35.23 -50.45
C PRO A 354 -1.89 35.20 -50.95
N ALA A 355 -1.67 34.74 -52.19
CA ALA A 355 -0.34 34.50 -52.76
C ALA A 355 0.60 35.73 -52.74
N ASN A 356 0.05 36.93 -52.74
CA ASN A 356 0.82 38.20 -52.82
C ASN A 356 0.94 38.90 -51.45
N THR A 357 0.66 38.18 -50.34
CA THR A 357 0.75 38.77 -49.00
C THR A 357 1.91 38.15 -48.20
N GLN A 358 2.43 38.93 -47.27
CA GLN A 358 3.54 38.50 -46.39
C GLN A 358 2.97 37.88 -45.10
N VAL A 359 3.69 36.87 -44.57
CA VAL A 359 3.51 36.32 -43.22
C VAL A 359 4.56 36.96 -42.32
N VAL A 360 4.16 37.61 -41.26
CA VAL A 360 5.04 38.26 -40.30
C VAL A 360 5.27 37.37 -39.10
N VAL A 361 6.55 37.13 -38.79
CA VAL A 361 6.97 36.42 -37.59
C VAL A 361 7.69 37.41 -36.68
N SER A 362 7.14 37.66 -35.51
CA SER A 362 7.79 38.49 -34.50
C SER A 362 8.06 37.67 -33.24
N VAL A 363 9.23 37.96 -32.65
CA VAL A 363 9.69 37.26 -31.44
C VAL A 363 9.96 38.29 -30.36
N THR A 364 9.28 38.14 -29.24
CA THR A 364 9.45 38.96 -28.04
C THR A 364 9.62 38.08 -26.84
N ASP A 365 10.08 38.60 -25.70
CA ASP A 365 10.10 37.87 -24.44
C ASP A 365 9.20 38.56 -23.41
N ASP A 366 8.47 37.73 -22.63
CA ASP A 366 7.64 38.21 -21.53
C ASP A 366 7.58 37.15 -20.44
N SER A 367 7.81 37.57 -19.19
CA SER A 367 7.58 36.79 -17.97
C SER A 367 8.14 35.35 -17.99
N GLY A 368 9.33 35.16 -18.61
CA GLY A 368 9.98 33.83 -18.69
C GLY A 368 9.55 32.98 -19.88
N PHE A 369 8.79 33.54 -20.81
CA PHE A 369 8.42 32.92 -22.09
C PHE A 369 8.97 33.66 -23.27
N ALA A 370 9.40 32.93 -24.30
CA ALA A 370 9.59 33.47 -25.64
C ALA A 370 8.25 33.49 -26.38
N LEU A 371 7.73 34.65 -26.68
CA LEU A 371 6.49 34.82 -27.41
C LEU A 371 6.75 34.91 -28.89
N VAL A 372 6.44 33.85 -29.63
CA VAL A 372 6.54 33.86 -31.10
C VAL A 372 5.16 34.12 -31.67
N THR A 373 5.01 35.27 -32.32
CA THR A 373 3.77 35.69 -32.96
C THR A 373 3.86 35.44 -34.47
N VAL A 374 2.97 34.65 -35.00
CA VAL A 374 2.82 34.44 -36.47
C VAL A 374 1.54 35.12 -36.91
N LYS A 375 1.68 36.10 -37.79
CA LYS A 375 0.58 36.92 -38.29
C LYS A 375 0.46 36.84 -39.80
N ASN A 376 -0.74 36.59 -40.31
CA ASN A 376 -0.98 36.50 -41.74
C ASN A 376 -2.31 37.21 -42.10
N VAL A 377 -2.39 37.69 -43.36
CA VAL A 377 -3.65 38.21 -43.91
C VAL A 377 -4.62 37.05 -44.12
N SER A 378 -5.79 37.16 -43.56
CA SER A 378 -6.82 36.09 -43.64
C SER A 378 -8.19 36.73 -43.89
N VAL A 379 -9.05 35.99 -44.57
CA VAL A 379 -10.47 36.31 -44.67
C VAL A 379 -11.12 36.08 -43.30
N GLU A 380 -12.06 36.91 -42.93
CA GLU A 380 -12.74 36.89 -41.63
C GLU A 380 -13.19 35.49 -41.23
N MET A 381 -12.66 35.00 -40.11
CA MET A 381 -13.11 33.75 -39.49
C MET A 381 -14.01 34.10 -38.32
N SER A 382 -15.16 33.43 -38.23
CA SER A 382 -16.06 33.60 -37.08
C SER A 382 -15.34 33.25 -35.78
N GLN A 383 -15.52 34.08 -34.75
CA GLN A 383 -14.97 33.81 -33.40
C GLN A 383 -15.49 32.48 -32.81
N ASP A 384 -16.68 32.06 -33.21
CA ASP A 384 -17.30 30.80 -32.77
C ASP A 384 -16.49 29.55 -33.20
N ASN A 385 -15.66 29.66 -34.23
CA ASN A 385 -14.88 28.56 -34.77
C ASN A 385 -13.45 28.48 -34.21
N ILE A 386 -13.00 29.45 -33.41
CA ILE A 386 -11.62 29.51 -32.89
C ILE A 386 -11.31 28.31 -32.03
N HIS A 387 -12.24 27.83 -31.20
CA HIS A 387 -12.04 26.66 -30.34
C HIS A 387 -11.94 25.34 -31.12
N LEU A 388 -12.47 25.29 -32.36
CA LEU A 388 -12.39 24.13 -33.23
C LEU A 388 -11.06 24.02 -33.98
N LEU A 389 -10.27 25.10 -34.04
CA LEU A 389 -9.00 25.15 -34.78
C LEU A 389 -7.97 24.11 -34.33
N THR A 390 -7.98 23.76 -33.06
CA THR A 390 -7.09 22.78 -32.47
C THR A 390 -7.65 21.35 -32.45
N GLU A 391 -8.92 21.17 -32.89
CA GLU A 391 -9.48 19.83 -33.03
C GLU A 391 -8.85 19.10 -34.22
N ARG A 392 -8.63 17.81 -34.06
CA ARG A 392 -8.01 16.96 -35.08
C ARG A 392 -8.93 16.88 -36.31
N PHE A 393 -8.32 16.98 -37.49
CA PHE A 393 -8.98 16.89 -38.79
C PHE A 393 -10.06 17.96 -39.06
N TRP A 394 -10.14 18.97 -38.18
CA TRP A 394 -11.06 20.08 -38.43
C TRP A 394 -10.58 20.92 -39.63
N ARG A 395 -11.48 21.23 -40.53
CA ARG A 395 -11.26 22.01 -41.76
C ARG A 395 -12.33 23.06 -41.89
N GLY A 396 -11.95 24.29 -42.19
CA GLY A 396 -12.89 25.29 -42.73
C GLY A 396 -13.34 24.90 -44.14
N SER A 397 -14.46 25.44 -44.58
CA SER A 397 -15.16 25.08 -45.83
C SER A 397 -14.32 25.15 -47.13
N SER A 398 -13.15 25.78 -47.13
CA SER A 398 -12.30 25.95 -48.29
C SER A 398 -10.84 25.45 -48.13
N SER A 399 -10.50 24.69 -47.07
CA SER A 399 -9.12 24.35 -46.76
C SER A 399 -8.64 23.06 -47.42
N THR A 400 -7.42 23.10 -48.03
CA THR A 400 -6.80 21.97 -48.74
C THR A 400 -5.91 21.09 -47.85
N GLY A 401 -5.79 21.35 -46.55
CA GLY A 401 -4.89 20.63 -45.62
C GLY A 401 -5.49 19.35 -45.02
N CYS A 402 -4.66 18.61 -44.26
CA CYS A 402 -5.08 17.42 -43.50
C CYS A 402 -5.85 17.75 -42.19
N GLY A 403 -5.76 19.02 -41.68
CA GLY A 403 -6.39 19.41 -40.41
C GLY A 403 -5.66 18.91 -39.17
N LEU A 404 -4.41 18.46 -39.28
CA LEU A 404 -3.62 17.98 -38.15
C LEU A 404 -2.60 19.02 -37.61
N GLY A 405 -2.23 20.03 -38.41
CA GLY A 405 -1.14 20.98 -38.05
C GLY A 405 -1.37 21.67 -36.72
N LEU A 406 -2.53 22.30 -36.51
CA LEU A 406 -2.85 22.98 -35.24
C LEU A 406 -3.13 22.01 -34.10
N ALA A 407 -3.61 20.82 -34.37
CA ALA A 407 -3.74 19.76 -33.34
C ALA A 407 -2.36 19.28 -32.85
N ILE A 408 -1.36 19.19 -33.73
CA ILE A 408 0.05 18.90 -33.36
C ILE A 408 0.59 20.03 -32.48
N VAL A 409 0.36 21.30 -32.86
CA VAL A 409 0.77 22.44 -32.03
C VAL A 409 0.15 22.39 -30.65
N GLN A 410 -1.14 22.10 -30.55
CA GLN A 410 -1.85 21.95 -29.27
C GLN A 410 -1.26 20.82 -28.42
N ALA A 411 -0.98 19.68 -29.01
CA ALA A 411 -0.34 18.55 -28.31
C ALA A 411 1.06 18.91 -27.76
N ILE A 412 1.86 19.67 -28.54
CA ILE A 412 3.17 20.16 -28.11
C ILE A 412 3.00 21.17 -26.96
N VAL A 413 2.04 22.08 -27.07
CA VAL A 413 1.73 23.09 -26.03
C VAL A 413 1.41 22.40 -24.70
N GLU A 414 0.52 21.42 -24.72
CA GLU A 414 0.14 20.66 -23.52
C GLU A 414 1.29 19.86 -22.93
N ARG A 415 2.14 19.29 -23.78
CA ARG A 415 3.28 18.47 -23.35
C ARG A 415 4.42 19.29 -22.72
N CYS A 416 4.72 20.45 -23.32
CA CYS A 416 5.89 21.27 -22.97
C CYS A 416 5.56 22.43 -22.02
N GLY A 417 4.31 22.58 -21.56
CA GLY A 417 3.92 23.71 -20.72
C GLY A 417 3.95 25.05 -21.46
N CYS A 418 3.83 25.04 -22.80
CA CYS A 418 3.72 26.23 -23.62
C CYS A 418 2.35 26.88 -23.47
N THR A 419 2.20 28.07 -24.02
CA THR A 419 0.91 28.76 -24.14
C THR A 419 0.61 29.08 -25.60
N ILE A 420 -0.65 29.02 -26.02
CA ILE A 420 -1.09 29.40 -27.36
C ILE A 420 -2.31 30.31 -27.29
N LYS A 421 -2.33 31.36 -28.10
CA LYS A 421 -3.45 32.28 -28.19
C LYS A 421 -3.75 32.58 -29.65
N PHE A 422 -5.01 32.51 -30.03
CA PHE A 422 -5.49 32.86 -31.37
C PHE A 422 -6.26 34.16 -31.32
N THR A 423 -5.96 35.04 -32.29
CA THR A 423 -6.67 36.31 -32.45
C THR A 423 -7.05 36.48 -33.93
N THR A 424 -8.32 36.78 -34.20
CA THR A 424 -8.79 37.05 -35.56
C THR A 424 -9.42 38.42 -35.64
N THR A 425 -9.14 39.10 -36.72
CA THR A 425 -9.75 40.40 -37.10
C THR A 425 -10.23 40.30 -38.54
N SER A 426 -10.94 41.32 -39.04
CA SER A 426 -11.38 41.36 -40.44
C SER A 426 -10.25 41.37 -41.48
N GLN A 427 -9.01 41.64 -41.07
CA GLN A 427 -7.86 41.75 -41.98
C GLN A 427 -6.76 40.75 -41.78
N TYR A 428 -6.63 40.19 -40.55
CA TYR A 428 -5.53 39.28 -40.26
C TYR A 428 -5.94 38.23 -39.20
N PHE A 429 -5.23 37.11 -39.27
CA PHE A 429 -5.22 36.06 -38.26
C PHE A 429 -3.83 36.04 -37.59
N GLU A 430 -3.80 35.98 -36.28
CA GLU A 430 -2.62 36.04 -35.47
C GLU A 430 -2.61 34.89 -34.44
N VAL A 431 -1.47 34.21 -34.37
CA VAL A 431 -1.23 33.16 -33.39
C VAL A 431 -0.01 33.54 -32.58
N VAL A 432 -0.16 33.57 -31.27
CA VAL A 432 0.94 33.79 -30.32
C VAL A 432 1.23 32.48 -29.61
N LEU A 433 2.44 31.97 -29.82
CA LEU A 433 2.98 30.79 -29.16
C LEU A 433 3.99 31.20 -28.09
N GLY A 434 3.68 30.98 -26.82
CA GLY A 434 4.60 31.21 -25.70
C GLY A 434 5.35 29.94 -25.37
N MET A 435 6.67 29.93 -25.55
CA MET A 435 7.56 28.81 -25.24
C MET A 435 8.35 29.12 -23.96
N PRO A 436 8.44 28.21 -22.98
CA PRO A 436 9.13 28.47 -21.74
C PRO A 436 10.66 28.65 -21.99
N LEU A 437 11.23 29.61 -21.27
CA LEU A 437 12.66 29.88 -21.29
C LEU A 437 13.35 29.26 -20.09
N VAL A 438 14.56 28.76 -20.25
CA VAL A 438 15.40 28.32 -19.15
C VAL A 438 15.62 29.51 -18.20
N PRO A 439 15.34 29.38 -16.89
CA PRO A 439 15.56 30.46 -15.94
C PRO A 439 17.03 30.89 -15.95
N ALA A 440 17.26 32.19 -16.00
CA ALA A 440 18.64 32.75 -15.94
C ALA A 440 19.26 32.27 -14.60
N LYS A 441 20.45 31.64 -14.67
CA LYS A 441 21.23 31.28 -13.47
C LYS A 441 21.48 32.57 -12.66
N GLY A 442 20.68 32.87 -11.65
CA GLY A 442 20.88 34.04 -10.78
C GLY A 442 19.69 34.57 -10.03
N GLU A 443 18.45 34.13 -10.34
CA GLU A 443 17.26 34.54 -9.54
C GLU A 443 16.78 33.42 -8.62
N ASN A 444 17.62 33.01 -7.67
CA ASN A 444 17.13 32.39 -6.45
C ASN A 444 16.61 33.52 -5.55
N HIS A 445 15.31 33.67 -5.47
CA HIS A 445 14.69 34.45 -4.41
C HIS A 445 15.04 33.82 -3.05
N GLU A 446 15.81 34.56 -2.20
CA GLU A 446 15.86 34.42 -0.76
C GLU A 446 14.47 34.58 -0.12
#